data_22da9e63bb4466d6f17351ca5bc12ee2
#
_entry.id   22da9e63bb4466d6f17351ca5bc12ee2
#
_cell.length_a   1.000
_cell.length_b   1.000
_cell.length_c   1.000
_cell.angle_alpha   90.00
_cell.angle_beta   90.00
_cell.angle_gamma   90.00
#
_symmetry.space_group_name_H-M   'P 1'
#
loop_
_entity.id
_entity.type
_entity.pdbx_description
1 polymer ?
#
loop_
_entity_poly.entity_id
_entity_poly.type
_entity_poly.pdbx_seq_one_letter_code
_entity_poly.pdbx_strand_id
1 'polypeptide(L)'
;MWILGISKSHNGAVALSHNGKIVSAIQAERISRVKRQAIELENDKTLVTECVKYCLNQAGIKHSDLQAISICTPWDVVKIKNEKLFDLIGGVPKSYKKTYYVPHHYAHAEYILHYSKLSKGIILVVDGSGTKEKDRELFNIKEKVDNECKSYIDQSGKETISAYSFDE
;
A
#
# COMPACT_ATOMS: atom_id res chain seq x y z
N MET A 1 -10.31 -13.08 -7.09
CA MET A 1 -8.95 -12.53 -7.37
C MET A 1 -8.24 -12.35 -6.05
N TRP A 2 -7.01 -12.88 -5.91
CA TRP A 2 -6.15 -12.72 -4.75
C TRP A 2 -5.20 -11.53 -4.95
N ILE A 3 -5.18 -10.60 -4.00
CA ILE A 3 -4.32 -9.41 -4.03
C ILE A 3 -3.55 -9.33 -2.72
N LEU A 4 -2.24 -9.15 -2.81
CA LEU A 4 -1.37 -8.91 -1.67
C LEU A 4 -1.13 -7.40 -1.53
N GLY A 5 -1.46 -6.82 -0.38
CA GLY A 5 -1.18 -5.44 -0.05
C GLY A 5 0.01 -5.33 0.89
N ILE A 6 0.92 -4.41 0.61
CA ILE A 6 2.10 -4.12 1.45
C ILE A 6 2.10 -2.63 1.78
N SER A 7 2.07 -2.30 3.06
CA SER A 7 2.30 -0.95 3.56
C SER A 7 3.75 -0.80 3.97
N LYS A 8 4.51 -0.04 3.17
CA LYS A 8 5.91 0.30 3.42
C LYS A 8 5.99 1.62 4.19
N SER A 9 5.73 1.59 5.46
CA SER A 9 5.79 2.77 6.33
C SER A 9 6.23 2.39 7.74
N HIS A 10 6.30 3.38 8.65
CA HIS A 10 6.64 3.20 10.05
C HIS A 10 5.71 2.26 10.86
N ASN A 11 4.60 1.88 10.34
CA ASN A 11 3.72 0.82 10.85
C ASN A 11 3.55 -0.22 9.75
N GLY A 12 4.66 -0.82 9.33
CA GLY A 12 4.69 -1.77 8.23
C GLY A 12 3.69 -2.90 8.41
N ALA A 13 2.96 -3.23 7.35
CA ALA A 13 1.95 -4.26 7.38
C ALA A 13 1.82 -4.98 6.04
N VAL A 14 1.37 -6.21 6.10
CA VAL A 14 0.98 -6.99 4.93
C VAL A 14 -0.45 -7.46 5.12
N ALA A 15 -1.25 -7.38 4.07
CA ALA A 15 -2.62 -7.87 4.05
C ALA A 15 -2.88 -8.68 2.78
N LEU A 16 -3.72 -9.68 2.87
CA LEU A 16 -4.19 -10.48 1.76
C LEU A 16 -5.69 -10.32 1.61
N SER A 17 -6.13 -9.99 0.41
CA SER A 17 -7.55 -9.88 0.09
C SER A 17 -7.96 -10.88 -0.99
N HIS A 18 -9.22 -11.33 -0.91
CA HIS A 18 -9.86 -12.16 -1.91
C HIS A 18 -11.24 -11.61 -2.25
N ASN A 19 -11.44 -11.26 -3.53
CA ASN A 19 -12.73 -10.73 -4.02
C ASN A 19 -13.25 -9.55 -3.17
N GLY A 20 -12.38 -8.58 -2.88
CA GLY A 20 -12.72 -7.38 -2.13
C GLY A 20 -12.81 -7.54 -0.60
N LYS A 21 -12.58 -8.75 -0.06
CA LYS A 21 -12.59 -8.99 1.39
C LYS A 21 -11.18 -9.27 1.91
N ILE A 22 -10.80 -8.67 3.02
CA ILE A 22 -9.55 -8.99 3.73
C ILE A 22 -9.69 -10.37 4.36
N VAL A 23 -8.78 -11.28 4.00
CA VAL A 23 -8.73 -12.66 4.49
C VAL A 23 -7.75 -12.79 5.64
N SER A 24 -6.60 -12.13 5.53
CA SER A 24 -5.57 -12.11 6.56
C SER A 24 -4.76 -10.82 6.51
N ALA A 25 -4.25 -10.40 7.65
CA ALA A 25 -3.36 -9.26 7.76
C ALA A 25 -2.42 -9.40 8.96
N ILE A 26 -1.24 -8.82 8.86
CA ILE A 26 -0.27 -8.78 9.95
C ILE A 26 0.54 -7.49 9.91
N GLN A 27 0.79 -6.90 11.07
CA GLN A 27 1.77 -5.83 11.22
C GLN A 27 3.17 -6.42 11.42
N ALA A 28 4.18 -5.78 10.85
CA ALA A 28 5.57 -6.20 10.95
C ALA A 28 6.05 -6.32 12.41
N GLU A 29 5.57 -5.45 13.29
CA GLU A 29 5.90 -5.49 14.72
C GLU A 29 5.49 -6.80 15.42
N ARG A 30 4.51 -7.53 14.89
CA ARG A 30 4.08 -8.82 15.46
C ARG A 30 5.12 -9.90 15.27
N ILE A 31 5.91 -9.78 14.21
CA ILE A 31 7.02 -10.70 13.90
C ILE A 31 8.32 -10.21 14.53
N SER A 32 8.70 -8.95 14.28
CA SER A 32 9.95 -8.38 14.75
C SER A 32 9.99 -8.12 16.26
N ARG A 33 8.83 -7.97 16.91
CA ARG A 33 8.67 -7.52 18.29
C ARG A 33 9.19 -6.10 18.56
N VAL A 34 9.43 -5.34 17.49
CA VAL A 34 9.83 -3.94 17.57
C VAL A 34 8.59 -3.07 17.26
N LYS A 35 8.21 -2.22 18.23
CA LYS A 35 7.05 -1.35 18.09
C LYS A 35 7.22 -0.40 16.91
N ARG A 36 6.15 -0.25 16.11
CA ARG A 36 6.12 0.59 14.91
C ARG A 36 7.16 0.20 13.86
N GLN A 37 7.53 -1.07 13.80
CA GLN A 37 8.49 -1.56 12.83
C GLN A 37 8.06 -1.22 11.40
N ALA A 38 8.93 -0.52 10.69
CA ALA A 38 8.75 -0.28 9.25
C ALA A 38 9.03 -1.56 8.45
N ILE A 39 8.40 -1.68 7.29
CA ILE A 39 8.85 -2.61 6.25
C ILE A 39 9.70 -1.80 5.29
N GLU A 40 11.01 -1.99 5.36
CA GLU A 40 11.98 -1.43 4.44
C GLU A 40 12.41 -2.54 3.49
N LEU A 41 11.80 -2.56 2.30
CA LEU A 41 12.02 -3.60 1.30
C LEU A 41 13.49 -3.75 0.91
N GLU A 42 14.29 -2.71 1.12
CA GLU A 42 15.70 -2.64 0.78
C GLU A 42 16.60 -3.34 1.81
N ASN A 43 16.25 -3.19 3.08
CA ASN A 43 17.12 -3.54 4.19
C ASN A 43 16.69 -4.81 4.93
N ASP A 44 15.41 -5.18 4.85
CA ASP A 44 14.89 -6.31 5.61
C ASP A 44 13.98 -7.23 4.77
N LYS A 45 14.60 -7.93 3.85
CA LYS A 45 13.92 -8.94 3.02
C LYS A 45 13.28 -10.05 3.85
N THR A 46 13.85 -10.36 5.01
CA THR A 46 13.39 -11.44 5.87
C THR A 46 12.05 -11.09 6.49
N LEU A 47 11.92 -9.88 7.05
CA LEU A 47 10.72 -9.46 7.75
C LEU A 47 9.49 -9.42 6.83
N VAL A 48 9.62 -8.80 5.64
CA VAL A 48 8.50 -8.78 4.68
C VAL A 48 8.15 -10.19 4.21
N THR A 49 9.15 -11.04 4.00
CA THR A 49 8.94 -12.44 3.60
C THR A 49 8.14 -13.21 4.65
N GLU A 50 8.46 -13.04 5.93
CA GLU A 50 7.73 -13.69 7.02
C GLU A 50 6.31 -13.15 7.16
N CYS A 51 6.08 -11.84 6.98
CA CYS A 51 4.74 -11.27 6.93
C CYS A 51 3.90 -11.85 5.78
N VAL A 52 4.50 -11.96 4.59
CA VAL A 52 3.83 -12.54 3.41
C VAL A 52 3.50 -14.01 3.64
N LYS A 53 4.47 -14.80 4.10
CA LYS A 53 4.26 -16.23 4.44
C LYS A 53 3.12 -16.40 5.45
N TYR A 54 3.08 -15.57 6.49
CA TYR A 54 1.99 -15.60 7.45
C TYR A 54 0.64 -15.43 6.75
N CYS A 55 0.48 -14.39 5.93
CA CYS A 55 -0.79 -14.12 5.27
C CYS A 55 -1.21 -15.25 4.32
N LEU A 56 -0.28 -15.78 3.54
CA LEU A 56 -0.55 -16.88 2.61
C LEU A 56 -0.94 -18.17 3.34
N ASN A 57 -0.22 -18.49 4.42
CA ASN A 57 -0.49 -19.69 5.23
C ASN A 57 -1.87 -19.63 5.90
N GLN A 58 -2.27 -18.43 6.42
CA GLN A 58 -3.60 -18.26 7.01
C GLN A 58 -4.72 -18.47 5.99
N ALA A 59 -4.47 -18.17 4.72
CA ALA A 59 -5.42 -18.35 3.63
C ALA A 59 -5.32 -19.74 2.96
N GLY A 60 -4.30 -20.55 3.28
CA GLY A 60 -4.06 -21.84 2.67
C GLY A 60 -3.68 -21.76 1.17
N ILE A 61 -3.08 -20.65 0.73
CA ILE A 61 -2.70 -20.44 -0.66
C ILE A 61 -1.18 -20.29 -0.84
N LYS A 62 -0.74 -20.39 -2.09
CA LYS A 62 0.67 -20.21 -2.49
C LYS A 62 0.87 -18.87 -3.17
N HIS A 63 2.12 -18.45 -3.30
CA HIS A 63 2.49 -17.25 -4.07
C HIS A 63 1.96 -17.30 -5.52
N SER A 64 1.97 -18.48 -6.15
CA SER A 64 1.46 -18.67 -7.51
C SER A 64 -0.02 -18.32 -7.68
N ASP A 65 -0.78 -18.31 -6.61
CA ASP A 65 -2.22 -18.03 -6.62
C ASP A 65 -2.55 -16.53 -6.59
N LEU A 66 -1.56 -15.71 -6.31
CA LEU A 66 -1.72 -14.24 -6.32
C LEU A 66 -1.84 -13.73 -7.75
N GLN A 67 -2.74 -12.79 -8.00
CA GLN A 67 -2.93 -12.12 -9.29
C GLN A 67 -2.37 -10.70 -9.32
N ALA A 68 -2.23 -10.06 -8.17
CA ALA A 68 -1.69 -8.71 -8.08
C ALA A 68 -1.02 -8.44 -6.73
N ILE A 69 -0.13 -7.45 -6.74
CA ILE A 69 0.45 -6.85 -5.53
C ILE A 69 0.12 -5.36 -5.53
N SER A 70 -0.24 -4.84 -4.38
CA SER A 70 -0.45 -3.41 -4.13
C SER A 70 0.55 -2.94 -3.08
N ILE A 71 1.27 -1.87 -3.37
CA ILE A 71 2.29 -1.31 -2.47
C ILE A 71 1.94 0.13 -2.16
N CYS A 72 1.68 0.40 -0.88
CA CYS A 72 1.52 1.75 -0.37
C CYS A 72 2.83 2.22 0.25
N THR A 73 3.30 3.37 -0.17
CA THR A 73 4.53 3.97 0.36
C THR A 73 4.45 5.50 0.34
N PRO A 74 4.85 6.18 1.43
CA PRO A 74 5.07 7.62 1.42
C PRO A 74 6.44 8.02 0.85
N TRP A 75 7.29 7.04 0.52
CA TRP A 75 8.68 7.23 0.11
C TRP A 75 8.85 7.10 -1.41
N ASP A 76 10.08 7.27 -1.85
CA ASP A 76 10.52 7.30 -3.23
C ASP A 76 10.06 6.05 -4.04
N VAL A 77 9.07 6.27 -4.91
CA VAL A 77 8.50 5.22 -5.77
C VAL A 77 9.49 4.81 -6.86
N VAL A 78 10.33 5.74 -7.34
CA VAL A 78 11.35 5.43 -8.37
C VAL A 78 12.29 4.36 -7.87
N LYS A 79 12.74 4.49 -6.64
CA LYS A 79 13.63 3.53 -6.00
C LYS A 79 12.96 2.16 -5.89
N ILE A 80 11.70 2.10 -5.49
CA ILE A 80 10.93 0.86 -5.39
C ILE A 80 10.71 0.21 -6.75
N LYS A 81 10.42 0.99 -7.80
CA LYS A 81 10.23 0.46 -9.16
C LYS A 81 11.52 -0.14 -9.74
N ASN A 82 12.66 0.46 -9.41
CA ASN A 82 13.96 0.02 -9.91
C ASN A 82 14.52 -1.16 -9.11
N GLU A 83 14.08 -1.33 -7.88
CA GLU A 83 14.42 -2.52 -7.12
C GLU A 83 13.65 -3.70 -7.70
N LYS A 84 14.35 -4.80 -7.89
CA LYS A 84 13.73 -6.08 -8.26
C LYS A 84 12.89 -6.58 -7.07
N LEU A 85 11.77 -5.91 -6.84
CA LEU A 85 10.87 -6.18 -5.72
C LEU A 85 10.51 -7.67 -5.62
N PHE A 86 10.45 -8.34 -6.75
CA PHE A 86 10.16 -9.76 -6.85
C PHE A 86 11.29 -10.66 -6.33
N ASP A 87 12.55 -10.19 -6.41
CA ASP A 87 13.66 -10.88 -5.75
C ASP A 87 13.65 -10.64 -4.24
N LEU A 88 12.93 -9.60 -3.79
CA LEU A 88 12.83 -9.20 -2.38
C LEU A 88 11.78 -10.00 -1.60
N ILE A 89 10.71 -10.43 -2.25
CA ILE A 89 9.62 -11.18 -1.60
C ILE A 89 9.86 -12.70 -1.73
N GLY A 90 11.11 -13.13 -1.63
CA GLY A 90 11.55 -14.51 -1.55
C GLY A 90 10.72 -15.53 -2.34
N GLY A 91 10.96 -15.67 -3.65
CA GLY A 91 10.33 -16.70 -4.48
C GLY A 91 8.99 -16.29 -5.10
N VAL A 92 8.66 -15.00 -5.05
CA VAL A 92 7.53 -14.47 -5.82
C VAL A 92 7.88 -14.55 -7.31
N PRO A 93 7.15 -15.33 -8.12
CA PRO A 93 7.52 -15.52 -9.52
C PRO A 93 7.48 -14.21 -10.30
N LYS A 94 8.41 -14.02 -11.23
CA LYS A 94 8.43 -12.93 -12.22
C LYS A 94 7.13 -12.79 -13.04
N SER A 95 6.16 -13.65 -12.81
CA SER A 95 4.86 -13.74 -13.49
C SER A 95 3.75 -12.91 -12.89
N TYR A 96 4.01 -12.04 -11.88
CA TYR A 96 2.96 -11.14 -11.42
C TYR A 96 2.55 -10.20 -12.52
N LYS A 97 1.34 -10.42 -12.96
CA LYS A 97 0.76 -9.68 -14.07
C LYS A 97 0.53 -8.21 -13.75
N LYS A 98 0.40 -7.84 -12.47
CA LYS A 98 0.10 -6.44 -12.08
C LYS A 98 0.68 -6.09 -10.71
N THR A 99 1.52 -5.06 -10.68
CA THR A 99 1.93 -4.38 -9.45
C THR A 99 1.34 -2.97 -9.45
N TYR A 100 0.67 -2.62 -8.38
CA TYR A 100 0.07 -1.30 -8.17
C TYR A 100 0.86 -0.55 -7.10
N TYR A 101 1.19 0.70 -7.39
CA TYR A 101 1.76 1.62 -6.42
C TYR A 101 0.66 2.60 -6.02
N VAL A 102 0.39 2.69 -4.72
CA VAL A 102 -0.71 3.46 -4.16
C VAL A 102 -0.17 4.66 -3.40
N PRO A 103 -0.59 5.89 -3.74
CA PRO A 103 -0.25 7.06 -2.96
C PRO A 103 -0.71 6.90 -1.51
N HIS A 104 0.08 7.44 -0.57
CA HIS A 104 -0.16 7.20 0.86
C HIS A 104 -1.50 7.76 1.34
N HIS A 105 -1.78 9.02 1.04
CA HIS A 105 -3.07 9.63 1.41
C HIS A 105 -4.26 9.00 0.68
N TYR A 106 -4.06 8.59 -0.58
CA TYR A 106 -5.09 7.88 -1.32
C TYR A 106 -5.45 6.52 -0.69
N ALA A 107 -4.46 5.81 -0.14
CA ALA A 107 -4.72 4.57 0.58
C ALA A 107 -5.59 4.80 1.84
N HIS A 108 -5.39 5.92 2.55
CA HIS A 108 -6.28 6.32 3.66
C HIS A 108 -7.69 6.64 3.18
N ALA A 109 -7.81 7.37 2.07
CA ALA A 109 -9.11 7.71 1.50
C ALA A 109 -9.90 6.48 1.05
N GLU A 110 -9.25 5.54 0.35
CA GLU A 110 -9.87 4.28 -0.08
C GLU A 110 -10.34 3.41 1.10
N TYR A 111 -9.60 3.41 2.20
CA TYR A 111 -10.04 2.71 3.41
C TYR A 111 -11.36 3.28 3.92
N ILE A 112 -11.50 4.61 4.00
CA ILE A 112 -12.73 5.27 4.45
C ILE A 112 -13.89 5.01 3.47
N LEU A 113 -13.64 5.14 2.16
CA LEU A 113 -14.66 4.84 1.14
C LEU A 113 -15.20 3.42 1.28
N HIS A 114 -14.32 2.45 1.44
CA HIS A 114 -14.71 1.04 1.54
C HIS A 114 -15.62 0.75 2.75
N TYR A 115 -15.42 1.45 3.87
CA TYR A 115 -16.13 1.16 5.13
C TYR A 115 -17.24 2.14 5.46
N SER A 116 -17.26 3.35 4.90
CA SER A 116 -18.22 4.39 5.28
C SER A 116 -19.65 4.12 4.81
N LYS A 117 -19.83 3.36 3.74
CA LYS A 117 -21.12 3.16 3.07
C LYS A 117 -21.82 4.47 2.64
N LEU A 118 -21.05 5.54 2.51
CA LEU A 118 -21.54 6.82 2.00
C LEU A 118 -21.43 6.79 0.47
N SER A 119 -22.44 7.32 -0.21
CA SER A 119 -22.45 7.41 -1.67
C SER A 119 -21.85 8.71 -2.18
N LYS A 120 -21.74 9.73 -1.34
CA LYS A 120 -21.24 11.05 -1.70
C LYS A 120 -20.61 11.76 -0.51
N GLY A 121 -19.54 12.50 -0.75
CA GLY A 121 -18.93 13.31 0.31
C GLY A 121 -17.53 13.82 0.00
N ILE A 122 -16.89 14.30 1.04
CA ILE A 122 -15.50 14.72 1.02
C ILE A 122 -14.75 13.93 2.10
N ILE A 123 -13.62 13.35 1.73
CA ILE A 123 -12.69 12.71 2.66
C ILE A 123 -11.52 13.63 2.86
N LEU A 124 -11.27 14.01 4.11
CA LEU A 124 -10.10 14.77 4.50
C LEU A 124 -9.07 13.82 5.14
N VAL A 125 -7.90 13.73 4.52
CA VAL A 125 -6.76 13.01 5.06
C VAL A 125 -5.78 14.03 5.64
N VAL A 126 -5.47 13.89 6.92
CA VAL A 126 -4.50 14.72 7.65
C VAL A 126 -3.45 13.77 8.23
N ASP A 127 -2.24 13.85 7.70
CA ASP A 127 -1.13 12.99 8.12
C ASP A 127 0.18 13.79 8.16
N GLY A 128 1.15 13.32 8.93
CA GLY A 128 2.44 14.00 9.09
C GLY A 128 3.32 13.94 7.84
N SER A 129 3.09 13.01 6.92
CA SER A 129 3.89 12.88 5.70
C SER A 129 3.23 11.93 4.69
N GLY A 130 2.74 12.48 3.61
CA GLY A 130 2.23 11.74 2.46
C GLY A 130 3.25 11.58 1.34
N THR A 131 2.75 11.35 0.14
CA THR A 131 3.55 11.19 -1.07
C THR A 131 4.18 12.52 -1.49
N LYS A 132 5.39 12.48 -2.06
CA LYS A 132 5.97 13.65 -2.69
C LYS A 132 5.23 14.01 -3.97
N GLU A 133 4.93 15.28 -4.16
CA GLU A 133 4.22 15.79 -5.35
C GLU A 133 4.88 15.34 -6.65
N LYS A 134 6.20 15.45 -6.74
CA LYS A 134 6.98 15.02 -7.92
C LYS A 134 6.87 13.53 -8.24
N ASP A 135 6.45 12.72 -7.28
CA ASP A 135 6.35 11.26 -7.44
C ASP A 135 4.92 10.82 -7.79
N ARG A 136 3.93 11.73 -7.79
CA ARG A 136 2.52 11.39 -8.06
C ARG A 136 2.31 10.76 -9.45
N GLU A 137 3.00 11.25 -10.46
CA GLU A 137 2.92 10.72 -11.82
C GLU A 137 3.46 9.28 -11.95
N LEU A 138 4.24 8.83 -10.97
CA LEU A 138 4.83 7.50 -10.97
C LEU A 138 3.86 6.41 -10.48
N PHE A 139 2.76 6.82 -9.85
CA PHE A 139 1.73 5.89 -9.43
C PHE A 139 0.90 5.45 -10.63
N ASN A 140 0.65 4.17 -10.72
CA ASN A 140 -0.08 3.56 -11.82
C ASN A 140 -1.55 3.28 -11.51
N ILE A 141 -2.05 3.81 -10.41
CA ILE A 141 -3.46 3.86 -10.09
C ILE A 141 -3.97 5.21 -10.56
N LYS A 142 -4.92 5.19 -11.50
CA LYS A 142 -5.77 6.35 -11.73
C LYS A 142 -6.64 6.48 -10.49
N GLU A 143 -6.49 7.58 -9.78
CA GLU A 143 -7.37 7.93 -8.70
C GLU A 143 -8.79 7.93 -9.27
N LYS A 144 -9.64 7.04 -8.78
CA LYS A 144 -11.07 7.03 -9.12
C LYS A 144 -11.80 8.24 -8.56
N VAL A 145 -11.12 8.93 -7.65
CA VAL A 145 -11.62 10.13 -7.02
C VAL A 145 -11.35 11.26 -7.98
N ASP A 146 -12.43 11.72 -8.62
CA ASP A 146 -12.39 12.72 -9.66
C ASP A 146 -11.66 14.00 -9.25
N ASN A 147 -10.93 14.51 -10.21
CA ASN A 147 -10.51 15.88 -10.57
C ASN A 147 -10.38 16.98 -9.50
N GLU A 148 -10.71 16.75 -8.23
CA GLU A 148 -10.64 17.74 -7.16
C GLU A 148 -9.84 17.26 -5.93
N CYS A 149 -8.85 16.39 -6.11
CA CYS A 149 -7.88 16.16 -5.05
C CYS A 149 -7.02 17.43 -4.89
N LYS A 150 -7.26 18.18 -3.84
CA LYS A 150 -6.38 19.28 -3.43
C LYS A 150 -5.50 18.79 -2.29
N SER A 151 -4.20 18.79 -2.52
CA SER A 151 -3.23 18.47 -1.47
C SER A 151 -2.50 19.73 -1.04
N TYR A 152 -2.35 19.91 0.27
CA TYR A 152 -1.43 20.88 0.83
C TYR A 152 -0.05 20.23 0.92
N ILE A 153 0.92 20.88 0.30
CA ILE A 153 2.30 20.39 0.19
C ILE A 153 3.16 21.19 1.16
N ASP A 154 3.94 20.51 1.98
CA ASP A 154 4.91 21.14 2.89
C ASP A 154 6.16 21.63 2.16
N GLN A 155 7.06 22.30 2.88
CA GLN A 155 8.32 22.82 2.34
C GLN A 155 9.26 21.71 1.80
N SER A 156 9.06 20.46 2.18
CA SER A 156 9.81 19.31 1.68
C SER A 156 9.21 18.69 0.41
N GLY A 157 8.09 19.25 -0.07
CA GLY A 157 7.36 18.76 -1.24
C GLY A 157 6.50 17.53 -0.95
N LYS A 158 6.12 17.28 0.31
CA LYS A 158 5.28 16.15 0.72
C LYS A 158 3.86 16.59 1.06
N GLU A 159 2.90 15.75 0.73
CA GLU A 159 1.51 15.93 1.16
C GLU A 159 1.40 15.85 2.68
N THR A 160 0.69 16.81 3.28
CA THR A 160 0.36 16.81 4.71
C THR A 160 -1.15 16.79 4.92
N ILE A 161 -1.91 17.39 4.00
CA ILE A 161 -3.37 17.37 4.00
C ILE A 161 -3.82 17.12 2.58
N SER A 162 -4.74 16.18 2.40
CA SER A 162 -5.38 15.92 1.10
C SER A 162 -6.89 15.83 1.27
N ALA A 163 -7.63 16.43 0.35
CA ALA A 163 -9.07 16.35 0.29
C ALA A 163 -9.50 15.64 -1.00
N TYR A 164 -10.35 14.65 -0.86
CA TYR A 164 -10.89 13.87 -1.97
C TYR A 164 -12.40 14.00 -1.97
N SER A 165 -12.99 14.36 -3.09
CA SER A 165 -14.43 14.26 -3.30
C SER A 165 -14.79 12.93 -3.91
N PHE A 166 -15.96 12.41 -3.60
CA PHE A 166 -16.49 11.20 -4.19
C PHE A 166 -18.00 11.32 -4.40
N ASP A 167 -18.47 10.72 -5.48
CA ASP A 167 -19.88 10.65 -5.88
C ASP A 167 -20.07 9.33 -6.63
N GLU A 168 -20.96 8.42 -6.13
CA GLU A 168 -21.28 7.14 -6.75
C GLU A 168 -22.49 7.27 -7.68
#